data_004d6fd6903d5757344b0dbbb91c2c6e
#
_entry.id   004d6fd6903d5757344b0dbbb91c2c6e
#
_cell.length_a   1.000
_cell.length_b   1.000
_cell.length_c   1.000
_cell.angle_alpha   90.00
_cell.angle_beta   90.00
_cell.angle_gamma   90.00
#
_symmetry.space_group_name_H-M   'P 1'
#
loop_
_entity.id
_entity.type
_entity.pdbx_description
1 polymer ?
#
loop_
_entity_poly.entity_id
_entity_poly.type
_entity_poly.pdbx_seq_one_letter_code
_entity_poly.pdbx_strand_id
1 'polypeptide(L)'
;MEMAFADQDDVFAVLEDVLPPIFAKFGKYNVASSAPFKRIGYNEAMERYGSDKPDLRIDLVIDDITALVSGIDFAPFAEGNTVKAIVVHDCNLARKAVDKLVAETEVIAGSKPMWFKLGEDGELSGGIAKFLADRKDAIGEALGLTPGSLVGVTAGKKTAAQKTAGVLRKLLGAAVPGHMDAERYEFCWIVDFPMYEIGEESGELEFCHNPFSMPNGGLEVLEKAERGEIDPLSINAFQYDLVCNGVELSSGAVRNHDPEIMIKAFELVRLGEEDVKAKFPAMYNAFCYGAPPHAGIAPGVDRMVMLLAGEDSIREIIPFPMNKNAQDVMMGAPSTVEQKQLDEVHIRVME
;
A
#
# COMPACT_ATOMS: atom_id res chain seq x y z
N MET A 1 -8.32 -2.82 -19.45
CA MET A 1 -9.60 -2.21 -19.86
C MET A 1 -9.43 -0.70 -19.84
N GLU A 2 -9.94 -0.03 -20.86
CA GLU A 2 -9.96 1.43 -20.95
C GLU A 2 -11.31 1.84 -21.56
N MET A 3 -11.97 2.83 -20.97
CA MET A 3 -13.33 3.24 -21.31
C MET A 3 -13.35 4.75 -21.60
N ALA A 4 -13.83 5.14 -22.79
CA ALA A 4 -14.06 6.54 -23.13
C ALA A 4 -15.35 7.06 -22.49
N PHE A 5 -15.38 8.34 -22.12
CA PHE A 5 -16.48 9.02 -21.46
C PHE A 5 -16.90 8.33 -20.14
N ALA A 6 -15.91 7.85 -19.38
CA ALA A 6 -16.09 7.12 -18.15
C ALA A 6 -15.32 7.79 -17.00
N ASP A 7 -15.84 7.63 -15.80
CA ASP A 7 -15.18 7.97 -14.56
C ASP A 7 -14.78 6.70 -13.75
N GLN A 8 -14.34 6.89 -12.50
CA GLN A 8 -13.93 5.77 -11.66
C GLN A 8 -15.11 4.82 -11.35
N ASP A 9 -16.32 5.35 -11.18
CA ASP A 9 -17.49 4.56 -10.79
C ASP A 9 -17.92 3.61 -11.91
N ASP A 10 -17.78 4.04 -13.17
CA ASP A 10 -18.02 3.18 -14.33
C ASP A 10 -17.03 2.00 -14.37
N VAL A 11 -15.76 2.27 -14.08
CA VAL A 11 -14.72 1.23 -14.00
C VAL A 11 -15.00 0.27 -12.85
N PHE A 12 -15.37 0.79 -11.68
CA PHE A 12 -15.69 -0.03 -10.50
C PHE A 12 -16.86 -0.96 -10.77
N ALA A 13 -17.93 -0.44 -11.37
CA ALA A 13 -19.11 -1.24 -11.69
C ALA A 13 -18.79 -2.45 -12.58
N VAL A 14 -17.90 -2.29 -13.57
CA VAL A 14 -17.48 -3.40 -14.44
C VAL A 14 -16.73 -4.46 -13.66
N LEU A 15 -15.75 -4.07 -12.81
CA LEU A 15 -14.94 -5.04 -12.06
C LEU A 15 -15.76 -5.74 -10.97
N GLU A 16 -16.67 -5.02 -10.34
CA GLU A 16 -17.59 -5.55 -9.32
C GLU A 16 -18.63 -6.54 -9.91
N ASP A 17 -18.96 -6.41 -11.19
CA ASP A 17 -19.82 -7.38 -11.90
C ASP A 17 -19.03 -8.61 -12.37
N VAL A 18 -17.79 -8.42 -12.82
CA VAL A 18 -16.99 -9.47 -13.48
C VAL A 18 -16.24 -10.37 -12.49
N LEU A 19 -15.58 -9.79 -11.47
CA LEU A 19 -14.63 -10.55 -10.64
C LEU A 19 -15.31 -11.48 -9.61
N PRO A 20 -16.34 -11.08 -8.85
CA PRO A 20 -16.94 -11.97 -7.88
C PRO A 20 -17.42 -13.32 -8.45
N PRO A 21 -18.11 -13.38 -9.61
CA PRO A 21 -18.48 -14.65 -10.21
C PRO A 21 -17.29 -15.53 -10.61
N ILE A 22 -16.18 -14.92 -11.04
CA ILE A 22 -14.96 -15.66 -11.38
C ILE A 22 -14.37 -16.29 -10.12
N PHE A 23 -14.24 -15.50 -9.03
CA PHE A 23 -13.71 -16.00 -7.75
C PHE A 23 -14.62 -17.03 -7.11
N ALA A 24 -15.94 -16.86 -7.19
CA ALA A 24 -16.91 -17.84 -6.69
C ALA A 24 -16.87 -19.16 -7.47
N LYS A 25 -16.60 -19.10 -8.80
CA LYS A 25 -16.60 -20.30 -9.66
C LYS A 25 -15.28 -21.08 -9.60
N PHE A 26 -14.15 -20.39 -9.55
CA PHE A 26 -12.83 -21.00 -9.72
C PHE A 26 -11.98 -20.97 -8.45
N GLY A 27 -12.36 -20.18 -7.44
CA GLY A 27 -11.63 -20.05 -6.19
C GLY A 27 -11.92 -21.16 -5.19
N LYS A 28 -11.08 -21.23 -4.16
CA LYS A 28 -11.21 -22.20 -3.05
C LYS A 28 -12.17 -21.73 -1.96
N TYR A 29 -12.42 -20.42 -1.86
CA TYR A 29 -13.09 -19.77 -0.75
C TYR A 29 -14.35 -19.03 -1.20
N ASN A 30 -15.20 -18.67 -0.24
CA ASN A 30 -16.37 -17.84 -0.53
C ASN A 30 -15.99 -16.38 -0.77
N VAL A 31 -16.72 -15.71 -1.67
CA VAL A 31 -16.62 -14.25 -1.82
C VAL A 31 -17.51 -13.61 -0.76
N ALA A 32 -16.89 -12.86 0.16
CA ALA A 32 -17.58 -12.20 1.25
C ALA A 32 -18.06 -10.79 0.87
N SER A 33 -17.34 -10.11 -0.04
CA SER A 33 -17.68 -8.76 -0.48
C SER A 33 -18.85 -8.77 -1.47
N SER A 34 -19.80 -7.87 -1.26
CA SER A 34 -20.88 -7.59 -2.22
C SER A 34 -20.68 -6.21 -2.87
N ALA A 35 -21.09 -6.06 -4.12
CA ALA A 35 -21.09 -4.76 -4.78
C ALA A 35 -22.13 -3.81 -4.14
N PRO A 36 -21.81 -2.51 -3.99
CA PRO A 36 -20.53 -1.89 -4.24
C PRO A 36 -19.47 -2.28 -3.18
N PHE A 37 -18.24 -2.54 -3.60
CA PHE A 37 -17.17 -2.86 -2.66
C PHE A 37 -16.82 -1.68 -1.78
N LYS A 38 -16.29 -1.97 -0.59
CA LYS A 38 -15.82 -0.95 0.36
C LYS A 38 -14.74 -0.09 -0.30
N ARG A 39 -14.92 1.23 -0.25
CA ARG A 39 -13.93 2.22 -0.68
C ARG A 39 -13.21 2.76 0.54
N ILE A 40 -11.88 2.80 0.49
CA ILE A 40 -11.01 3.27 1.55
C ILE A 40 -10.05 4.26 0.92
N GLY A 41 -10.01 5.49 1.43
CA GLY A 41 -9.01 6.46 0.97
C GLY A 41 -7.59 6.01 1.32
N TYR A 42 -6.61 6.32 0.47
CA TYR A 42 -5.21 5.94 0.69
C TYR A 42 -4.69 6.31 2.09
N ASN A 43 -4.95 7.53 2.53
CA ASN A 43 -4.53 7.98 3.85
C ASN A 43 -5.21 7.19 4.98
N GLU A 44 -6.50 6.86 4.85
CA GLU A 44 -7.21 6.00 5.80
C GLU A 44 -6.61 4.60 5.81
N ALA A 45 -6.29 4.03 4.64
CA ALA A 45 -5.67 2.72 4.52
C ALA A 45 -4.32 2.67 5.26
N MET A 46 -3.49 3.68 5.07
CA MET A 46 -2.21 3.81 5.77
C MET A 46 -2.37 4.02 7.28
N GLU A 47 -3.34 4.84 7.70
CA GLU A 47 -3.58 5.09 9.15
C GLU A 47 -4.12 3.86 9.86
N ARG A 48 -5.13 3.17 9.29
CA ARG A 48 -5.85 2.10 9.96
C ARG A 48 -5.28 0.71 9.74
N TYR A 49 -4.57 0.50 8.63
CA TYR A 49 -4.08 -0.83 8.26
C TYR A 49 -2.57 -0.86 7.99
N GLY A 50 -1.91 0.30 7.91
CA GLY A 50 -0.48 0.44 7.67
C GLY A 50 -0.04 -0.04 6.28
N SER A 51 -0.96 -0.05 5.33
CA SER A 51 -0.74 -0.53 3.97
C SER A 51 -1.82 0.01 3.03
N ASP A 52 -1.42 0.35 1.82
CA ASP A 52 -2.29 0.61 0.66
C ASP A 52 -2.93 -0.67 0.08
N LYS A 53 -2.59 -1.84 0.65
CA LYS A 53 -3.12 -3.15 0.28
C LYS A 53 -3.59 -3.90 1.53
N PRO A 54 -4.65 -3.41 2.22
CA PRO A 54 -5.09 -4.01 3.47
C PRO A 54 -5.69 -5.41 3.26
N ASP A 55 -5.32 -6.33 4.13
CA ASP A 55 -6.05 -7.60 4.25
C ASP A 55 -7.24 -7.40 5.21
N LEU A 56 -8.43 -7.27 4.64
CA LEU A 56 -9.66 -7.03 5.40
C LEU A 56 -10.23 -8.30 6.05
N ARG A 57 -9.63 -9.46 5.82
CA ARG A 57 -9.95 -10.68 6.57
C ARG A 57 -9.50 -10.59 8.02
N ILE A 58 -8.55 -9.69 8.31
CA ILE A 58 -8.03 -9.41 9.64
C ILE A 58 -8.84 -8.27 10.25
N ASP A 59 -9.44 -8.49 11.41
CA ASP A 59 -10.29 -7.51 12.11
C ASP A 59 -9.51 -6.48 12.95
N LEU A 60 -8.22 -6.70 13.17
CA LEU A 60 -7.35 -5.78 13.90
C LEU A 60 -7.20 -4.46 13.13
N VAL A 61 -7.16 -3.35 13.86
CA VAL A 61 -6.88 -2.01 13.34
C VAL A 61 -5.69 -1.38 14.06
N ILE A 62 -5.15 -0.34 13.47
CA ILE A 62 -4.04 0.43 14.02
C ILE A 62 -4.60 1.73 14.60
N ASP A 63 -4.22 2.05 15.83
CA ASP A 63 -4.56 3.29 16.52
C ASP A 63 -3.34 4.20 16.63
N ASP A 64 -3.54 5.51 16.56
CA ASP A 64 -2.51 6.50 16.84
C ASP A 64 -2.49 6.84 18.32
N ILE A 65 -1.39 6.51 18.98
CA ILE A 65 -1.20 6.80 20.40
C ILE A 65 -0.13 7.87 20.66
N THR A 66 0.30 8.58 19.62
CA THR A 66 1.38 9.59 19.71
C THR A 66 1.14 10.59 20.83
N ALA A 67 -0.08 11.13 20.92
CA ALA A 67 -0.45 12.07 21.96
C ALA A 67 -0.47 11.46 23.36
N LEU A 68 -0.86 10.19 23.49
CA LEU A 68 -0.94 9.48 24.77
C LEU A 68 0.42 9.22 25.40
N VAL A 69 1.45 9.03 24.57
CA VAL A 69 2.82 8.73 25.01
C VAL A 69 3.75 9.95 24.97
N SER A 70 3.22 11.12 24.58
CA SER A 70 3.99 12.37 24.55
C SER A 70 4.54 12.73 25.93
N GLY A 71 5.80 13.13 25.98
CA GLY A 71 6.50 13.53 27.24
C GLY A 71 7.01 12.34 28.07
N ILE A 72 6.83 11.09 27.64
CA ILE A 72 7.49 9.93 28.27
C ILE A 72 8.96 9.93 27.85
N ASP A 73 9.86 9.82 28.84
CA ASP A 73 11.33 9.73 28.61
C ASP A 73 11.70 8.34 28.08
N PHE A 74 11.44 8.16 26.80
CA PHE A 74 11.78 6.95 26.05
C PHE A 74 12.06 7.32 24.59
N ALA A 75 13.24 7.06 24.10
CA ALA A 75 13.70 7.51 22.78
C ALA A 75 12.76 7.23 21.61
N PRO A 76 12.06 6.07 21.49
CA PRO A 76 11.06 5.86 20.45
C PRO A 76 9.86 6.80 20.52
N PHE A 77 9.55 7.38 21.68
CA PHE A 77 8.43 8.32 21.89
C PHE A 77 8.85 9.78 21.82
N ALA A 78 10.08 10.05 21.36
CA ALA A 78 10.59 11.40 21.22
C ALA A 78 9.73 12.24 20.26
N GLU A 79 9.74 13.56 20.48
CA GLU A 79 9.06 14.53 19.63
C GLU A 79 9.44 14.35 18.15
N GLY A 80 8.46 14.46 17.26
CA GLY A 80 8.61 14.26 15.81
C GLY A 80 8.52 12.79 15.37
N ASN A 81 8.35 11.84 16.29
CA ASN A 81 7.97 10.47 15.97
C ASN A 81 6.45 10.29 16.06
N THR A 82 5.94 9.43 15.19
CA THR A 82 4.57 8.90 15.25
C THR A 82 4.62 7.55 15.98
N VAL A 83 3.66 7.32 16.87
CA VAL A 83 3.56 6.07 17.63
C VAL A 83 2.22 5.42 17.35
N LYS A 84 2.26 4.18 16.84
CA LYS A 84 1.08 3.39 16.48
C LYS A 84 0.94 2.19 17.40
N ALA A 85 -0.29 1.80 17.68
CA ALA A 85 -0.64 0.65 18.50
C ALA A 85 -1.59 -0.30 17.78
N ILE A 86 -1.50 -1.59 18.08
CA ILE A 86 -2.43 -2.63 17.64
C ILE A 86 -2.84 -3.40 18.88
N VAL A 87 -4.12 -3.42 19.19
CA VAL A 87 -4.67 -4.15 20.33
C VAL A 87 -5.16 -5.52 19.88
N VAL A 88 -4.74 -6.54 20.60
CA VAL A 88 -5.24 -7.91 20.45
C VAL A 88 -5.84 -8.32 21.80
N HIS A 89 -7.17 -8.37 21.86
CA HIS A 89 -7.89 -8.82 23.06
C HIS A 89 -7.74 -10.33 23.26
N ASP A 90 -7.88 -10.79 24.49
CA ASP A 90 -7.84 -12.22 24.88
C ASP A 90 -6.63 -12.98 24.29
N CYS A 91 -5.48 -12.32 24.23
CA CYS A 91 -4.28 -12.85 23.58
C CYS A 91 -3.53 -13.85 24.47
N ASN A 92 -3.63 -15.13 24.12
CA ASN A 92 -3.00 -16.24 24.83
C ASN A 92 -1.55 -16.54 24.37
N LEU A 93 -0.97 -15.72 23.50
CA LEU A 93 0.40 -15.95 23.04
C LEU A 93 1.40 -15.83 24.19
N ALA A 94 2.24 -16.86 24.33
CA ALA A 94 3.37 -16.81 25.27
C ALA A 94 4.40 -15.77 24.81
N ARG A 95 5.16 -15.20 25.75
CA ARG A 95 6.21 -14.20 25.50
C ARG A 95 7.13 -14.58 24.33
N LYS A 96 7.61 -15.82 24.27
CA LYS A 96 8.49 -16.30 23.20
C LYS A 96 7.84 -16.22 21.82
N ALA A 97 6.52 -16.45 21.71
CA ALA A 97 5.79 -16.33 20.47
C ALA A 97 5.68 -14.85 20.03
N VAL A 98 5.37 -13.95 20.97
CA VAL A 98 5.34 -12.50 20.71
C VAL A 98 6.72 -11.99 20.27
N ASP A 99 7.79 -12.37 20.98
CA ASP A 99 9.16 -11.98 20.64
C ASP A 99 9.56 -12.49 19.23
N LYS A 100 9.05 -13.67 18.81
CA LYS A 100 9.25 -14.17 17.44
C LYS A 100 8.55 -13.29 16.39
N LEU A 101 7.29 -12.90 16.63
CA LEU A 101 6.54 -12.01 15.70
C LEU A 101 7.21 -10.63 15.61
N VAL A 102 7.74 -10.11 16.72
CA VAL A 102 8.52 -8.88 16.74
C VAL A 102 9.78 -9.00 15.87
N ALA A 103 10.53 -10.07 16.01
CA ALA A 103 11.74 -10.31 15.20
C ALA A 103 11.40 -10.48 13.70
N GLU A 104 10.32 -11.18 13.38
CA GLU A 104 9.85 -11.37 12.01
C GLU A 104 9.40 -10.04 11.40
N THR A 105 8.68 -9.21 12.16
CA THR A 105 8.31 -7.85 11.74
C THR A 105 9.56 -7.01 11.45
N GLU A 106 10.57 -7.06 12.30
CA GLU A 106 11.83 -6.33 12.12
C GLU A 106 12.54 -6.74 10.82
N VAL A 107 12.56 -8.03 10.51
CA VAL A 107 13.15 -8.54 9.26
C VAL A 107 12.41 -8.05 8.02
N ILE A 108 11.07 -8.00 8.08
CA ILE A 108 10.24 -7.61 6.92
C ILE A 108 10.19 -6.09 6.75
N ALA A 109 9.98 -5.35 7.85
CA ALA A 109 9.76 -3.90 7.83
C ALA A 109 11.02 -3.06 8.02
N GLY A 110 12.14 -3.67 8.41
CA GLY A 110 13.39 -2.97 8.70
C GLY A 110 13.38 -2.15 10.01
N SER A 111 12.32 -2.25 10.80
CA SER A 111 12.13 -1.53 12.06
C SER A 111 11.53 -2.47 13.11
N LYS A 112 12.08 -2.41 14.32
CA LYS A 112 11.69 -3.31 15.41
C LYS A 112 10.49 -2.77 16.16
N PRO A 113 9.34 -3.49 16.17
CA PRO A 113 8.22 -3.14 17.02
C PRO A 113 8.51 -3.46 18.49
N MET A 114 7.71 -2.87 19.35
CA MET A 114 7.69 -3.09 20.80
C MET A 114 6.35 -3.71 21.18
N TRP A 115 6.22 -4.15 22.43
CA TRP A 115 4.96 -4.67 22.92
C TRP A 115 4.84 -4.57 24.44
N PHE A 116 3.61 -4.59 24.92
CA PHE A 116 3.24 -4.80 26.31
C PHE A 116 1.95 -5.60 26.43
N LYS A 117 1.67 -6.15 27.60
CA LYS A 117 0.42 -6.85 27.94
C LYS A 117 -0.20 -6.22 29.18
N LEU A 118 -1.53 -6.20 29.22
CA LEU A 118 -2.29 -6.01 30.46
C LEU A 118 -2.60 -7.39 31.05
N GLY A 119 -2.03 -7.68 32.23
CA GLY A 119 -2.25 -8.94 32.94
C GLY A 119 -3.64 -9.04 33.55
N GLU A 120 -4.01 -10.26 34.00
CA GLU A 120 -5.25 -10.51 34.74
C GLU A 120 -5.28 -9.76 36.09
N ASP A 121 -4.12 -9.46 36.64
CA ASP A 121 -3.92 -8.66 37.85
C ASP A 121 -4.07 -7.15 37.62
N GLY A 122 -4.31 -6.73 36.38
CA GLY A 122 -4.40 -5.33 35.97
C GLY A 122 -3.05 -4.64 35.82
N GLU A 123 -1.93 -5.34 35.92
CA GLU A 123 -0.60 -4.77 35.79
C GLU A 123 -0.03 -4.91 34.37
N LEU A 124 0.76 -3.91 33.94
CA LEU A 124 1.43 -3.97 32.65
C LEU A 124 2.69 -4.82 32.74
N SER A 125 2.89 -5.67 31.74
CA SER A 125 4.08 -6.50 31.58
C SER A 125 4.61 -6.42 30.14
N GLY A 126 5.88 -6.79 29.91
CA GLY A 126 6.49 -6.80 28.58
C GLY A 126 7.58 -5.75 28.40
N GLY A 127 8.06 -5.63 27.16
CA GLY A 127 9.29 -4.89 26.87
C GLY A 127 9.28 -3.40 27.23
N ILE A 128 8.14 -2.73 27.06
CA ILE A 128 8.01 -1.27 27.30
C ILE A 128 7.10 -0.93 28.49
N ALA A 129 6.56 -1.92 29.18
CA ALA A 129 5.60 -1.72 30.29
C ALA A 129 6.10 -0.70 31.34
N LYS A 130 7.38 -0.76 31.72
CA LYS A 130 7.96 0.13 32.71
C LYS A 130 7.92 1.63 32.33
N PHE A 131 7.91 1.95 31.05
CA PHE A 131 7.84 3.33 30.56
C PHE A 131 6.41 3.85 30.50
N LEU A 132 5.41 2.96 30.52
CA LEU A 132 3.98 3.27 30.41
C LEU A 132 3.25 3.27 31.76
N ALA A 133 3.93 2.91 32.86
CA ALA A 133 3.31 2.71 34.18
C ALA A 133 2.50 3.95 34.63
N ASP A 134 3.05 5.16 34.49
CA ASP A 134 2.39 6.40 34.90
C ASP A 134 1.23 6.83 33.96
N ARG A 135 1.06 6.18 32.84
CA ARG A 135 0.00 6.44 31.84
C ARG A 135 -0.91 5.24 31.63
N LYS A 136 -0.78 4.21 32.45
CA LYS A 136 -1.50 2.93 32.33
C LYS A 136 -3.02 3.13 32.16
N ASP A 137 -3.62 3.90 33.03
CA ASP A 137 -5.08 4.10 33.02
C ASP A 137 -5.54 4.86 31.78
N ALA A 138 -4.83 5.93 31.39
CA ALA A 138 -5.15 6.71 30.21
C ALA A 138 -4.99 5.89 28.92
N ILE A 139 -3.95 5.10 28.82
CA ILE A 139 -3.73 4.20 27.67
C ILE A 139 -4.77 3.09 27.68
N GLY A 140 -5.07 2.51 28.84
CA GLY A 140 -6.08 1.46 29.00
C GLY A 140 -7.47 1.91 28.57
N GLU A 141 -7.87 3.13 28.98
CA GLU A 141 -9.15 3.73 28.60
C GLU A 141 -9.20 4.04 27.09
N ALA A 142 -8.16 4.71 26.58
CA ALA A 142 -8.12 5.13 25.17
C ALA A 142 -8.11 3.96 24.18
N LEU A 143 -7.44 2.87 24.52
CA LEU A 143 -7.35 1.65 23.71
C LEU A 143 -8.39 0.58 24.08
N GLY A 144 -9.25 0.82 25.07
CA GLY A 144 -10.26 -0.13 25.51
C GLY A 144 -9.65 -1.46 26.01
N LEU A 145 -8.48 -1.40 26.69
CA LEU A 145 -7.79 -2.61 27.11
C LEU A 145 -8.58 -3.39 28.16
N THR A 146 -8.64 -4.69 27.97
CA THR A 146 -9.15 -5.66 28.94
C THR A 146 -8.03 -6.55 29.46
N PRO A 147 -8.18 -7.17 30.65
CA PRO A 147 -7.22 -8.18 31.13
C PRO A 147 -6.95 -9.23 30.04
N GLY A 148 -5.68 -9.57 29.82
CA GLY A 148 -5.26 -10.45 28.73
C GLY A 148 -4.96 -9.76 27.39
N SER A 149 -5.21 -8.46 27.25
CA SER A 149 -4.88 -7.73 26.02
C SER A 149 -3.36 -7.65 25.79
N LEU A 150 -2.95 -7.96 24.55
CA LEU A 150 -1.61 -7.68 24.03
C LEU A 150 -1.66 -6.42 23.17
N VAL A 151 -0.72 -5.50 23.35
CA VAL A 151 -0.57 -4.32 22.53
C VAL A 151 0.78 -4.34 21.82
N GLY A 152 0.75 -4.43 20.49
CA GLY A 152 1.91 -4.21 19.64
C GLY A 152 2.10 -2.71 19.39
N VAL A 153 3.33 -2.20 19.51
CA VAL A 153 3.61 -0.76 19.39
C VAL A 153 4.74 -0.55 18.38
N THR A 154 4.54 0.40 17.46
CA THR A 154 5.58 0.84 16.52
C THR A 154 5.82 2.33 16.66
N ALA A 155 7.04 2.78 16.42
CA ALA A 155 7.40 4.19 16.55
C ALA A 155 8.48 4.59 15.54
N GLY A 156 8.44 5.86 15.10
CA GLY A 156 9.39 6.42 14.16
C GLY A 156 8.78 7.51 13.27
N LYS A 157 9.39 7.78 12.13
CA LYS A 157 8.78 8.66 11.13
C LYS A 157 7.44 8.07 10.67
N LYS A 158 6.47 8.92 10.36
CA LYS A 158 5.06 8.55 10.14
C LYS A 158 4.93 7.32 9.22
N THR A 159 5.43 7.38 8.01
CA THR A 159 5.32 6.30 7.02
C THR A 159 6.00 5.00 7.49
N ALA A 160 7.18 5.10 8.13
CA ALA A 160 7.89 3.93 8.65
C ALA A 160 7.13 3.28 9.81
N ALA A 161 6.57 4.07 10.74
CA ALA A 161 5.77 3.57 11.84
C ALA A 161 4.50 2.88 11.35
N GLN A 162 3.81 3.46 10.35
CA GLN A 162 2.63 2.89 9.71
C GLN A 162 2.94 1.56 9.02
N LYS A 163 3.94 1.53 8.13
CA LYS A 163 4.35 0.31 7.40
C LYS A 163 4.76 -0.82 8.36
N THR A 164 5.51 -0.49 9.42
CA THR A 164 5.89 -1.47 10.45
C THR A 164 4.65 -1.99 11.19
N ALA A 165 3.71 -1.11 11.54
CA ALA A 165 2.44 -1.51 12.16
C ALA A 165 1.61 -2.41 11.23
N GLY A 166 1.58 -2.13 9.94
CA GLY A 166 0.88 -2.96 8.94
C GLY A 166 1.42 -4.39 8.87
N VAL A 167 2.75 -4.54 8.87
CA VAL A 167 3.40 -5.86 8.93
C VAL A 167 3.06 -6.59 10.24
N LEU A 168 3.20 -5.90 11.39
CA LEU A 168 2.87 -6.48 12.70
C LEU A 168 1.40 -6.87 12.79
N ARG A 169 0.48 -6.03 12.28
CA ARG A 169 -0.95 -6.31 12.20
C ARG A 169 -1.24 -7.62 11.47
N LYS A 170 -0.62 -7.79 10.30
CA LYS A 170 -0.79 -8.99 9.48
C LYS A 170 -0.30 -10.24 10.22
N LEU A 171 0.88 -10.17 10.84
CA LEU A 171 1.46 -11.28 11.59
C LEU A 171 0.64 -11.62 12.85
N LEU A 172 0.17 -10.62 13.60
CA LEU A 172 -0.70 -10.82 14.77
C LEU A 172 -2.04 -11.45 14.37
N GLY A 173 -2.69 -10.93 13.32
CA GLY A 173 -3.96 -11.47 12.83
C GLY A 173 -3.85 -12.93 12.40
N ALA A 174 -2.75 -13.31 11.75
CA ALA A 174 -2.52 -14.70 11.36
C ALA A 174 -2.14 -15.61 12.55
N ALA A 175 -1.48 -15.08 13.57
CA ALA A 175 -0.98 -15.87 14.69
C ALA A 175 -1.99 -16.06 15.82
N VAL A 176 -2.95 -15.14 15.98
CA VAL A 176 -3.94 -15.21 17.06
C VAL A 176 -5.29 -15.72 16.51
N PRO A 177 -5.78 -16.88 16.99
CA PRO A 177 -7.03 -17.42 16.50
C PRO A 177 -8.22 -16.44 16.70
N GLY A 178 -9.09 -16.37 15.70
CA GLY A 178 -10.28 -15.51 15.72
C GLY A 178 -10.11 -14.14 15.07
N HIS A 179 -8.89 -13.69 14.82
CA HIS A 179 -8.62 -12.37 14.21
C HIS A 179 -8.46 -12.40 12.69
N MET A 180 -8.45 -13.56 12.06
CA MET A 180 -8.40 -13.71 10.62
C MET A 180 -9.34 -14.81 10.15
N ASP A 181 -10.23 -14.47 9.23
CA ASP A 181 -11.05 -15.45 8.50
C ASP A 181 -10.34 -15.81 7.18
N ALA A 182 -9.56 -16.89 7.22
CA ALA A 182 -8.72 -17.30 6.10
C ALA A 182 -9.49 -17.85 4.89
N GLU A 183 -10.75 -18.29 5.09
CA GLU A 183 -11.54 -19.02 4.09
C GLU A 183 -12.51 -18.12 3.31
N ARG A 184 -12.13 -16.88 3.04
CA ARG A 184 -12.94 -15.95 2.24
C ARG A 184 -12.09 -15.08 1.33
N TYR A 185 -12.71 -14.56 0.27
CA TYR A 185 -12.20 -13.46 -0.54
C TYR A 185 -12.89 -12.17 -0.12
N GLU A 186 -12.10 -11.16 0.27
CA GLU A 186 -12.58 -9.85 0.71
C GLU A 186 -11.99 -8.78 -0.19
N PHE A 187 -12.84 -8.16 -1.03
CA PHE A 187 -12.44 -7.10 -1.95
C PHE A 187 -12.64 -5.72 -1.33
N CYS A 188 -11.77 -4.80 -1.67
CA CYS A 188 -11.96 -3.36 -1.43
C CYS A 188 -11.26 -2.53 -2.50
N TRP A 189 -11.72 -1.30 -2.65
CA TRP A 189 -11.06 -0.27 -3.43
C TRP A 189 -10.21 0.61 -2.51
N ILE A 190 -8.98 0.85 -2.90
CA ILE A 190 -8.18 1.94 -2.35
C ILE A 190 -8.24 3.08 -3.36
N VAL A 191 -8.61 4.27 -2.89
CA VAL A 191 -8.88 5.44 -3.73
C VAL A 191 -8.12 6.67 -3.22
N ASP A 192 -8.16 7.75 -3.99
CA ASP A 192 -7.58 9.04 -3.59
C ASP A 192 -6.09 8.97 -3.21
N PHE A 193 -5.31 8.31 -4.06
CA PHE A 193 -3.86 8.27 -3.90
C PHE A 193 -3.25 9.67 -3.96
N PRO A 194 -2.19 9.95 -3.18
CA PRO A 194 -1.46 11.20 -3.33
C PRO A 194 -0.87 11.30 -4.73
N MET A 195 -0.96 12.48 -5.34
CA MET A 195 -0.37 12.73 -6.66
C MET A 195 1.14 12.90 -6.59
N TYR A 196 1.62 13.49 -5.49
CA TYR A 196 3.02 13.82 -5.27
C TYR A 196 3.53 13.27 -3.94
N GLU A 197 4.84 13.03 -3.89
CA GLU A 197 5.58 12.67 -2.68
C GLU A 197 6.96 13.36 -2.68
N ILE A 198 7.65 13.30 -1.55
CA ILE A 198 9.07 13.69 -1.49
C ILE A 198 9.89 12.43 -1.76
N GLY A 199 10.67 12.43 -2.83
CA GLY A 199 11.55 11.32 -3.18
C GLY A 199 12.53 11.01 -2.05
N GLU A 200 12.64 9.73 -1.68
CA GLU A 200 13.52 9.31 -0.57
C GLU A 200 15.00 9.60 -0.85
N GLU A 201 15.43 9.49 -2.10
CA GLU A 201 16.82 9.73 -2.50
C GLU A 201 17.09 11.19 -2.92
N SER A 202 16.16 11.78 -3.66
CA SER A 202 16.32 13.15 -4.19
C SER A 202 16.01 14.22 -3.16
N GLY A 203 15.10 13.96 -2.22
CA GLY A 203 14.54 14.95 -1.31
C GLY A 203 13.68 16.01 -2.02
N GLU A 204 13.35 15.82 -3.28
CA GLU A 204 12.56 16.73 -4.09
C GLU A 204 11.12 16.22 -4.29
N LEU A 205 10.24 17.12 -4.74
CA LEU A 205 8.87 16.75 -5.10
C LEU A 205 8.88 15.89 -6.37
N GLU A 206 8.27 14.70 -6.28
CA GLU A 206 8.14 13.73 -7.36
C GLU A 206 6.70 13.24 -7.46
N PHE A 207 6.35 12.62 -8.61
CA PHE A 207 5.07 11.90 -8.70
C PHE A 207 5.10 10.64 -7.84
N CYS A 208 4.03 10.44 -7.06
CA CYS A 208 3.94 9.29 -6.15
C CYS A 208 3.82 7.96 -6.91
N HIS A 209 2.90 7.83 -7.87
CA HIS A 209 2.65 6.60 -8.61
C HIS A 209 2.59 6.86 -10.12
N ASN A 210 1.43 7.30 -10.61
CA ASN A 210 1.18 7.49 -12.04
C ASN A 210 1.02 8.98 -12.36
N PRO A 211 1.98 9.58 -13.10
CA PRO A 211 1.93 11.00 -13.44
C PRO A 211 0.79 11.38 -14.40
N PHE A 212 0.15 10.40 -15.03
CA PHE A 212 -0.91 10.60 -16.01
C PHE A 212 -2.32 10.43 -15.44
N SER A 213 -2.46 10.43 -14.13
CA SER A 213 -3.76 10.42 -13.46
C SER A 213 -4.32 11.83 -13.36
N MET A 214 -5.64 11.96 -13.45
CA MET A 214 -6.32 13.24 -13.27
C MET A 214 -6.23 13.68 -11.81
N PRO A 215 -5.70 14.88 -11.50
CA PRO A 215 -5.72 15.40 -10.14
C PRO A 215 -7.14 15.70 -9.67
N ASN A 216 -7.42 15.43 -8.40
CA ASN A 216 -8.67 15.83 -7.76
C ASN A 216 -8.71 17.36 -7.67
N GLY A 217 -9.65 17.97 -8.39
CA GLY A 217 -9.75 19.43 -8.54
C GLY A 217 -9.17 20.00 -9.83
N GLY A 218 -8.64 19.15 -10.72
CA GLY A 218 -8.20 19.53 -12.07
C GLY A 218 -7.11 20.59 -12.09
N LEU A 219 -7.19 21.54 -13.03
CA LEU A 219 -6.19 22.59 -13.22
C LEU A 219 -6.10 23.53 -12.00
N GLU A 220 -7.24 23.88 -11.41
CA GLU A 220 -7.32 24.86 -10.33
C GLU A 220 -6.47 24.47 -9.10
N VAL A 221 -6.47 23.19 -8.73
CA VAL A 221 -5.69 22.70 -7.58
C VAL A 221 -4.19 22.79 -7.83
N LEU A 222 -3.75 22.50 -9.07
CA LEU A 222 -2.34 22.62 -9.47
C LEU A 222 -1.88 24.08 -9.46
N GLU A 223 -2.69 24.99 -9.98
CA GLU A 223 -2.40 26.43 -9.94
C GLU A 223 -2.32 26.98 -8.51
N LYS A 224 -3.18 26.52 -7.61
CA LYS A 224 -3.11 26.90 -6.18
C LYS A 224 -1.81 26.44 -5.56
N ALA A 225 -1.37 25.23 -5.88
CA ALA A 225 -0.09 24.70 -5.39
C ALA A 225 1.10 25.50 -5.95
N GLU A 226 1.08 25.84 -7.23
CA GLU A 226 2.12 26.69 -7.86
C GLU A 226 2.22 28.05 -7.19
N ARG A 227 1.09 28.69 -6.85
CA ARG A 227 1.06 29.96 -6.12
C ARG A 227 1.40 29.84 -4.64
N GLY A 228 1.64 28.62 -4.13
CA GLY A 228 1.92 28.38 -2.71
C GLY A 228 0.70 28.56 -1.78
N GLU A 229 -0.52 28.52 -2.33
CA GLU A 229 -1.76 28.61 -1.55
C GLU A 229 -2.09 27.29 -0.84
N ILE A 230 -1.63 26.17 -1.41
CA ILE A 230 -1.75 24.83 -0.81
C ILE A 230 -0.42 24.07 -0.95
N ASP A 231 -0.22 23.08 -0.08
CA ASP A 231 0.90 22.17 -0.18
C ASP A 231 0.68 21.17 -1.35
N PRO A 232 1.60 21.05 -2.32
CA PRO A 232 1.50 20.05 -3.38
C PRO A 232 1.28 18.61 -2.86
N LEU A 233 1.82 18.28 -1.69
CA LEU A 233 1.65 16.98 -1.05
C LEU A 233 0.20 16.72 -0.57
N SER A 234 -0.65 17.74 -0.54
CA SER A 234 -2.08 17.61 -0.23
C SER A 234 -2.93 17.24 -1.45
N ILE A 235 -2.37 17.25 -2.65
CA ILE A 235 -3.08 16.95 -3.89
C ILE A 235 -3.20 15.43 -4.05
N ASN A 236 -4.44 14.95 -4.12
CA ASN A 236 -4.73 13.58 -4.50
C ASN A 236 -5.05 13.49 -6.01
N ALA A 237 -4.93 12.30 -6.56
CA ALA A 237 -5.35 11.99 -7.90
C ALA A 237 -6.47 10.92 -7.91
N PHE A 238 -7.28 10.89 -8.96
CA PHE A 238 -8.25 9.82 -9.22
C PHE A 238 -7.54 8.53 -9.63
N GLN A 239 -6.66 8.04 -8.75
CA GLN A 239 -6.04 6.73 -8.83
C GLN A 239 -6.77 5.78 -7.91
N TYR A 240 -6.84 4.51 -8.31
CA TYR A 240 -7.52 3.48 -7.54
C TYR A 240 -6.90 2.12 -7.78
N ASP A 241 -6.83 1.35 -6.69
CA ASP A 241 -6.41 -0.05 -6.72
C ASP A 241 -7.53 -0.95 -6.24
N LEU A 242 -7.75 -2.06 -6.93
CA LEU A 242 -8.59 -3.14 -6.43
C LEU A 242 -7.71 -4.11 -5.64
N VAL A 243 -8.05 -4.27 -4.37
CA VAL A 243 -7.33 -5.14 -3.43
C VAL A 243 -8.22 -6.31 -3.03
N CYS A 244 -7.65 -7.50 -2.96
CA CYS A 244 -8.28 -8.69 -2.39
C CYS A 244 -7.30 -9.39 -1.47
N ASN A 245 -7.69 -9.62 -0.21
CA ASN A 245 -6.89 -10.38 0.76
C ASN A 245 -5.45 -9.86 0.93
N GLY A 246 -5.24 -8.57 0.89
CA GLY A 246 -3.92 -7.96 1.02
C GLY A 246 -3.06 -7.99 -0.25
N VAL A 247 -3.65 -8.35 -1.38
CA VAL A 247 -3.00 -8.38 -2.70
C VAL A 247 -3.66 -7.34 -3.61
N GLU A 248 -2.87 -6.44 -4.20
CA GLU A 248 -3.30 -5.57 -5.29
C GLU A 248 -3.57 -6.41 -6.53
N LEU A 249 -4.83 -6.58 -6.88
CA LEU A 249 -5.23 -7.32 -8.08
C LEU A 249 -5.16 -6.48 -9.33
N SER A 250 -5.39 -5.19 -9.20
CA SER A 250 -5.51 -4.29 -10.33
C SER A 250 -5.26 -2.86 -9.90
N SER A 251 -4.60 -2.09 -10.75
CA SER A 251 -4.39 -0.65 -10.57
C SER A 251 -4.94 0.12 -11.76
N GLY A 252 -5.50 1.28 -11.50
CA GLY A 252 -6.12 2.13 -12.52
C GLY A 252 -6.19 3.60 -12.13
N ALA A 253 -6.72 4.40 -13.06
CA ALA A 253 -6.96 5.82 -12.83
C ALA A 253 -8.02 6.36 -13.79
N VAL A 254 -8.65 7.47 -13.41
CA VAL A 254 -9.17 8.42 -14.40
C VAL A 254 -7.97 9.11 -15.02
N ARG A 255 -7.87 9.05 -16.34
CA ARG A 255 -6.69 9.54 -17.04
C ARG A 255 -6.71 11.05 -17.20
N ASN A 256 -5.57 11.66 -17.02
CA ASN A 256 -5.38 13.03 -17.44
C ASN A 256 -5.32 13.05 -18.98
N HIS A 257 -6.32 13.64 -19.60
CA HIS A 257 -6.48 13.74 -21.06
C HIS A 257 -6.36 15.17 -21.57
N ASP A 258 -6.14 16.12 -20.64
CA ASP A 258 -6.01 17.54 -20.93
C ASP A 258 -4.54 17.93 -20.97
N PRO A 259 -4.04 18.48 -22.12
CA PRO A 259 -2.64 18.85 -22.25
C PRO A 259 -2.22 19.97 -21.30
N GLU A 260 -3.11 20.90 -20.94
CA GLU A 260 -2.83 22.01 -20.03
C GLU A 260 -2.64 21.50 -18.60
N ILE A 261 -3.54 20.62 -18.14
CA ILE A 261 -3.42 19.95 -16.83
C ILE A 261 -2.14 19.08 -16.79
N MET A 262 -1.83 18.39 -17.89
CA MET A 262 -0.62 17.58 -17.99
C MET A 262 0.64 18.43 -17.80
N ILE A 263 0.77 19.53 -18.56
CA ILE A 263 1.92 20.44 -18.45
C ILE A 263 2.02 20.97 -17.02
N LYS A 264 0.93 21.50 -16.48
CA LYS A 264 0.90 22.08 -15.13
C LYS A 264 1.29 21.07 -14.04
N ALA A 265 0.83 19.82 -14.14
CA ALA A 265 1.22 18.76 -13.23
C ALA A 265 2.71 18.46 -13.25
N PHE A 266 3.32 18.46 -14.45
CA PHE A 266 4.76 18.21 -14.62
C PHE A 266 5.61 19.42 -14.20
N GLU A 267 5.14 20.65 -14.38
CA GLU A 267 5.84 21.86 -13.93
C GLU A 267 6.07 21.86 -12.41
N LEU A 268 5.15 21.35 -11.60
CA LEU A 268 5.32 21.23 -10.15
C LEU A 268 6.51 20.34 -9.76
N VAL A 269 6.84 19.34 -10.58
CA VAL A 269 8.04 18.50 -10.40
C VAL A 269 9.21 18.97 -11.29
N ARG A 270 9.21 20.24 -11.71
CA ARG A 270 10.28 20.90 -12.47
C ARG A 270 10.54 20.31 -13.88
N LEU A 271 9.53 19.72 -14.47
CA LEU A 271 9.54 19.26 -15.85
C LEU A 271 8.61 20.15 -16.68
N GLY A 272 9.17 21.05 -17.49
CA GLY A 272 8.38 22.00 -18.28
C GLY A 272 7.73 21.38 -19.52
N GLU A 273 6.99 22.21 -20.27
CA GLU A 273 6.30 21.81 -21.49
C GLU A 273 7.23 21.14 -22.51
N GLU A 274 8.45 21.65 -22.68
CA GLU A 274 9.43 21.08 -23.61
C GLU A 274 9.90 19.68 -23.19
N ASP A 275 10.01 19.44 -21.87
CA ASP A 275 10.31 18.10 -21.34
C ASP A 275 9.17 17.11 -21.60
N VAL A 276 7.92 17.55 -21.43
CA VAL A 276 6.73 16.75 -21.71
C VAL A 276 6.66 16.39 -23.18
N LYS A 277 6.87 17.37 -24.08
CA LYS A 277 6.89 17.16 -25.52
C LYS A 277 8.02 16.23 -25.97
N ALA A 278 9.20 16.34 -25.36
CA ALA A 278 10.36 15.53 -25.71
C ALA A 278 10.22 14.09 -25.20
N LYS A 279 9.71 13.90 -23.97
CA LYS A 279 9.62 12.58 -23.33
C LYS A 279 8.35 11.82 -23.72
N PHE A 280 7.23 12.53 -23.95
CA PHE A 280 5.91 11.94 -24.22
C PHE A 280 5.23 12.52 -25.47
N PRO A 281 5.92 12.64 -26.63
CA PRO A 281 5.40 13.34 -27.81
C PRO A 281 4.10 12.74 -28.36
N ALA A 282 3.99 11.41 -28.35
CA ALA A 282 2.81 10.74 -28.90
C ALA A 282 1.55 11.04 -28.06
N MET A 283 1.68 10.98 -26.72
CA MET A 283 0.56 11.22 -25.80
C MET A 283 0.17 12.70 -25.78
N TYR A 284 1.14 13.61 -25.70
CA TYR A 284 0.92 15.05 -25.74
C TYR A 284 0.17 15.46 -27.04
N ASN A 285 0.66 15.00 -28.19
CA ASN A 285 0.03 15.28 -29.47
C ASN A 285 -1.41 14.71 -29.54
N ALA A 286 -1.63 13.49 -29.05
CA ALA A 286 -2.97 12.89 -29.03
C ALA A 286 -3.94 13.72 -28.18
N PHE A 287 -3.52 14.23 -27.04
CA PHE A 287 -4.35 15.10 -26.19
C PHE A 287 -4.66 16.44 -26.85
N CYS A 288 -3.69 17.03 -27.56
CA CYS A 288 -3.90 18.25 -28.33
C CYS A 288 -4.92 18.07 -29.48
N TYR A 289 -5.11 16.85 -29.99
CA TYR A 289 -6.17 16.54 -30.97
C TYR A 289 -7.54 16.34 -30.35
N GLY A 290 -7.67 16.34 -29.02
CA GLY A 290 -8.93 16.25 -28.30
C GLY A 290 -9.28 14.82 -27.90
N ALA A 291 -8.46 14.21 -27.06
CA ALA A 291 -8.78 12.94 -26.45
C ALA A 291 -10.04 13.06 -25.56
N PRO A 292 -10.96 12.09 -25.59
CA PRO A 292 -12.13 12.10 -24.71
C PRO A 292 -11.68 11.90 -23.24
N PRO A 293 -12.47 12.36 -22.27
CA PRO A 293 -12.34 11.88 -20.89
C PRO A 293 -12.37 10.36 -20.88
N HIS A 294 -11.46 9.71 -20.16
CA HIS A 294 -11.38 8.25 -20.13
C HIS A 294 -10.81 7.76 -18.80
N ALA A 295 -11.17 6.54 -18.48
CA ALA A 295 -10.71 5.87 -17.26
C ALA A 295 -10.45 4.39 -17.55
N GLY A 296 -9.54 3.78 -16.82
CA GLY A 296 -9.21 2.39 -17.05
C GLY A 296 -8.49 1.74 -15.89
N ILE A 297 -8.32 0.42 -16.04
CA ILE A 297 -7.71 -0.44 -15.04
C ILE A 297 -7.06 -1.65 -15.69
N ALA A 298 -6.00 -2.18 -15.09
CA ALA A 298 -5.23 -3.31 -15.60
C ALA A 298 -5.18 -4.46 -14.58
N PRO A 299 -6.14 -5.41 -14.63
CA PRO A 299 -6.14 -6.58 -13.75
C PRO A 299 -4.94 -7.49 -13.99
N GLY A 300 -4.22 -7.82 -12.90
CA GLY A 300 -3.09 -8.74 -12.92
C GLY A 300 -3.55 -10.20 -12.90
N VAL A 301 -3.57 -10.84 -14.06
CA VAL A 301 -4.06 -12.24 -14.20
C VAL A 301 -3.28 -13.19 -13.30
N ASP A 302 -1.95 -13.09 -13.24
CA ASP A 302 -1.12 -13.94 -12.38
C ASP A 302 -1.49 -13.79 -10.89
N ARG A 303 -1.73 -12.57 -10.42
CA ARG A 303 -2.15 -12.34 -9.04
C ARG A 303 -3.54 -12.91 -8.76
N MET A 304 -4.47 -12.81 -9.72
CA MET A 304 -5.80 -13.44 -9.59
C MET A 304 -5.67 -14.96 -9.52
N VAL A 305 -4.89 -15.58 -10.43
CA VAL A 305 -4.68 -17.03 -10.44
C VAL A 305 -4.01 -17.50 -9.14
N MET A 306 -3.04 -16.74 -8.63
CA MET A 306 -2.39 -17.01 -7.35
C MET A 306 -3.42 -17.11 -6.21
N LEU A 307 -4.31 -16.12 -6.08
CA LEU A 307 -5.36 -16.15 -5.06
C LEU A 307 -6.36 -17.28 -5.28
N LEU A 308 -6.80 -17.52 -6.51
CA LEU A 308 -7.74 -18.60 -6.85
C LEU A 308 -7.13 -19.98 -6.52
N ALA A 309 -5.83 -20.17 -6.79
CA ALA A 309 -5.09 -21.37 -6.45
C ALA A 309 -4.77 -21.47 -4.94
N GLY A 310 -4.92 -20.39 -4.18
CA GLY A 310 -4.57 -20.32 -2.76
C GLY A 310 -3.06 -20.45 -2.54
N GLU A 311 -2.27 -19.84 -3.42
CA GLU A 311 -0.82 -19.80 -3.34
C GLU A 311 -0.35 -18.42 -2.82
N ASP A 312 0.80 -18.42 -2.13
CA ASP A 312 1.36 -17.21 -1.52
C ASP A 312 2.33 -16.46 -2.46
N SER A 313 2.66 -17.05 -3.60
CA SER A 313 3.61 -16.47 -4.56
C SER A 313 3.19 -16.72 -6.00
N ILE A 314 3.31 -15.70 -6.85
CA ILE A 314 3.11 -15.83 -8.30
C ILE A 314 4.08 -16.83 -8.95
N ARG A 315 5.18 -17.16 -8.30
CA ARG A 315 6.13 -18.15 -8.81
C ARG A 315 5.57 -19.56 -8.84
N GLU A 316 4.57 -19.84 -7.99
CA GLU A 316 3.91 -21.16 -7.96
C GLU A 316 2.91 -21.33 -9.11
N ILE A 317 2.53 -20.24 -9.78
CA ILE A 317 1.56 -20.26 -10.88
C ILE A 317 2.15 -19.92 -12.25
N ILE A 318 3.34 -19.32 -12.29
CA ILE A 318 4.06 -19.04 -13.54
C ILE A 318 4.78 -20.31 -14.00
N PRO A 319 4.55 -20.80 -15.25
CA PRO A 319 5.09 -22.10 -15.70
C PRO A 319 6.61 -22.16 -15.69
N PHE A 320 7.38 -21.23 -15.90
CA PHE A 320 8.85 -21.27 -15.92
C PHE A 320 9.44 -20.05 -15.22
N PRO A 321 9.31 -19.95 -13.86
CA PRO A 321 9.78 -18.79 -13.15
C PRO A 321 11.30 -18.69 -13.14
N MET A 322 11.83 -17.50 -13.35
CA MET A 322 13.26 -17.25 -13.16
C MET A 322 13.66 -17.41 -11.69
N ASN A 323 14.88 -17.87 -11.46
CA ASN A 323 15.44 -17.94 -10.12
C ASN A 323 15.85 -16.55 -9.58
N LYS A 324 16.39 -16.51 -8.35
CA LYS A 324 16.81 -15.25 -7.70
C LYS A 324 17.95 -14.51 -8.44
N ASN A 325 18.67 -15.20 -9.31
CA ASN A 325 19.75 -14.66 -10.12
C ASN A 325 19.28 -14.24 -11.52
N ALA A 326 17.97 -14.11 -11.73
CA ALA A 326 17.35 -13.81 -13.03
C ALA A 326 17.72 -14.84 -14.12
N GLN A 327 17.82 -16.10 -13.73
CA GLN A 327 18.13 -17.19 -14.66
C GLN A 327 16.89 -18.05 -14.90
N ASP A 328 16.61 -18.32 -16.17
CA ASP A 328 15.70 -19.39 -16.58
C ASP A 328 16.50 -20.70 -16.67
N VAL A 329 16.29 -21.57 -15.69
CA VAL A 329 17.04 -22.82 -15.57
C VAL A 329 16.64 -23.83 -16.67
N MET A 330 15.41 -23.76 -17.16
CA MET A 330 14.92 -24.64 -18.23
C MET A 330 15.52 -24.28 -19.58
N MET A 331 15.59 -23.00 -19.89
CA MET A 331 16.13 -22.51 -21.18
C MET A 331 17.63 -22.25 -21.14
N GLY A 332 18.25 -22.29 -19.96
CA GLY A 332 19.65 -21.94 -19.79
C GLY A 332 19.95 -20.45 -20.05
N ALA A 333 18.97 -19.57 -19.82
CA ALA A 333 19.12 -18.13 -20.00
C ALA A 333 19.49 -17.42 -18.67
N PRO A 334 20.23 -16.31 -18.70
CA PRO A 334 20.83 -15.68 -19.87
C PRO A 334 22.00 -16.51 -20.43
N SER A 335 22.23 -16.46 -21.74
CA SER A 335 23.34 -17.08 -22.42
C SER A 335 24.11 -16.04 -23.24
N THR A 336 25.34 -16.38 -23.61
CA THR A 336 26.13 -15.53 -24.50
C THR A 336 25.55 -15.48 -25.91
N VAL A 337 25.72 -14.35 -26.59
CA VAL A 337 25.34 -14.18 -27.98
C VAL A 337 26.60 -14.14 -28.85
N GLU A 338 26.46 -14.47 -30.14
CA GLU A 338 27.56 -14.42 -31.08
C GLU A 338 27.90 -12.96 -31.44
N GLN A 339 29.18 -12.68 -31.71
CA GLN A 339 29.64 -11.34 -32.10
C GLN A 339 28.86 -10.79 -33.30
N LYS A 340 28.52 -11.63 -34.27
CA LYS A 340 27.71 -11.26 -35.44
C LYS A 340 26.35 -10.65 -35.03
N GLN A 341 25.70 -11.19 -34.01
CA GLN A 341 24.42 -10.66 -33.50
C GLN A 341 24.59 -9.29 -32.86
N LEU A 342 25.69 -9.07 -32.15
CA LEU A 342 26.02 -7.74 -31.60
C LEU A 342 26.32 -6.73 -32.69
N ASP A 343 27.07 -7.13 -33.73
CA ASP A 343 27.41 -6.27 -34.86
C ASP A 343 26.18 -5.85 -35.67
N GLU A 344 25.22 -6.76 -35.86
CA GLU A 344 23.95 -6.49 -36.56
C GLU A 344 23.10 -5.41 -35.87
N VAL A 345 23.17 -5.29 -34.54
CA VAL A 345 22.42 -4.28 -33.75
C VAL A 345 23.35 -3.12 -33.30
N HIS A 346 24.58 -3.08 -33.78
CA HIS A 346 25.57 -2.04 -33.46
C HIS A 346 25.85 -1.89 -31.94
N ILE A 347 25.85 -3.01 -31.20
CA ILE A 347 26.18 -3.04 -29.78
C ILE A 347 27.58 -3.59 -29.55
N ARG A 348 28.28 -3.04 -28.57
CA ARG A 348 29.58 -3.51 -28.10
C ARG A 348 29.52 -3.82 -26.62
N VAL A 349 30.06 -4.95 -26.21
CA VAL A 349 30.32 -5.25 -24.80
C VAL A 349 31.51 -4.41 -24.36
N MET A 350 31.35 -3.64 -23.30
CA MET A 350 32.43 -2.87 -22.67
C MET A 350 33.05 -3.78 -21.60
N GLU A 351 34.40 -3.95 -21.65
CA GLU A 351 35.17 -4.70 -20.66
C GLU A 351 35.36 -3.90 -19.37
#